data_c98bc86e79608d679d8b5898ca0d944b
#
_entry.id   c98bc86e79608d679d8b5898ca0d944b
#
_cell.length_a   1.000
_cell.length_b   1.000
_cell.length_c   1.000
_cell.angle_alpha   90.00
_cell.angle_beta   90.00
_cell.angle_gamma   90.00
#
_symmetry.space_group_name_H-M   'P 1'
#
loop_
_entity.id
_entity.type
_entity.pdbx_description
1 polymer ?
#
loop_
_entity_poly.entity_id
_entity_poly.type
_entity_poly.pdbx_seq_one_letter_code
_entity_poly.pdbx_strand_id
1 'polypeptide(L)'
;MTAVRVGGRTLGVSNLDKPLYPGGFTKGEVIDYYARIADTMLPHVRDRALTRLRFPGGVPAGTVAPDTGGTTPLAPGSFYEKNAPVGTPAWVRRQPVRTSEGVIDYVVAEETATLVWLANLAALELHVPQWTLSSGRPGPAGVLDLPGDEPTPDEPLANRVVVDLDPGAGMDVLDSARAALLVAAEMAGDGLIPVPQTSGSKGVQVYAAIAPARAPDAWAYVKRLNAAMAKARPEFFVASMSIQQRRGRIYVDYNQDLAARNTIAPYSMRGRAEPSVATPVTWEELAGATRPEDLRFSPTDVLNRVDEHGDLAADLLLGEDAAALPSG
;
A
#
# COMPACT_ATOMS: atom_id res chain seq x y z
N MET A 1 28.84 11.10 -6.20
CA MET A 1 28.11 10.74 -4.97
C MET A 1 28.10 11.95 -4.06
N THR A 2 26.95 12.39 -3.60
CA THR A 2 26.78 13.57 -2.74
C THR A 2 26.42 13.07 -1.33
N ALA A 3 27.10 13.60 -0.31
CA ALA A 3 26.75 13.29 1.08
C ALA A 3 25.61 14.20 1.53
N VAL A 4 24.54 13.61 2.05
CA VAL A 4 23.39 14.33 2.63
C VAL A 4 23.20 13.91 4.08
N ARG A 5 22.72 14.84 4.90
CA ARG A 5 22.44 14.59 6.32
C ARG A 5 20.93 14.50 6.54
N VAL A 6 20.47 13.36 7.07
CA VAL A 6 19.04 13.07 7.30
C VAL A 6 18.87 12.42 8.66
N GLY A 7 18.09 13.02 9.57
CA GLY A 7 17.80 12.44 10.89
C GLY A 7 19.05 12.09 11.71
N GLY A 8 20.12 12.89 11.60
CA GLY A 8 21.38 12.62 12.30
C GLY A 8 22.32 11.62 11.59
N ARG A 9 21.89 10.99 10.51
CA ARG A 9 22.71 10.08 9.68
C ARG A 9 23.29 10.79 8.48
N THR A 10 24.45 10.30 8.00
CA THR A 10 25.05 10.76 6.74
C THR A 10 24.89 9.66 5.69
N LEU A 11 24.22 9.98 4.59
CA LEU A 11 23.97 9.06 3.48
C LEU A 11 24.67 9.55 2.22
N GLY A 12 25.26 8.62 1.46
CA GLY A 12 25.74 8.89 0.11
C GLY A 12 24.60 8.71 -0.89
N VAL A 13 24.16 9.81 -1.51
CA VAL A 13 23.20 9.77 -2.61
C VAL A 13 23.89 9.98 -3.95
N SER A 14 23.32 9.40 -5.01
CA SER A 14 23.96 9.42 -6.33
C SER A 14 22.95 9.65 -7.44
N ASN A 15 23.42 10.21 -8.56
CA ASN A 15 22.64 10.40 -9.78
C ASN A 15 21.35 11.18 -9.52
N LEU A 16 21.41 12.28 -8.77
CA LEU A 16 20.25 13.09 -8.38
C LEU A 16 19.49 13.62 -9.60
N ASP A 17 20.21 14.00 -10.65
CA ASP A 17 19.64 14.55 -11.90
C ASP A 17 19.12 13.47 -12.87
N LYS A 18 19.22 12.18 -12.48
CA LYS A 18 18.72 11.09 -13.33
C LYS A 18 17.20 11.14 -13.39
N PRO A 19 16.58 11.27 -14.57
CA PRO A 19 15.14 11.15 -14.72
C PRO A 19 14.69 9.75 -14.32
N LEU A 20 13.73 9.67 -13.40
CA LEU A 20 13.06 8.41 -13.03
C LEU A 20 11.67 8.29 -13.66
N TYR A 21 11.13 9.38 -14.20
CA TYR A 21 9.85 9.37 -14.92
C TYR A 21 10.00 9.98 -16.32
N PRO A 22 9.18 9.56 -17.29
CA PRO A 22 9.24 10.06 -18.67
C PRO A 22 9.15 11.59 -18.80
N GLY A 23 8.38 12.24 -17.91
CA GLY A 23 8.23 13.70 -17.84
C GLY A 23 9.43 14.44 -17.24
N GLY A 24 10.51 13.73 -16.93
CA GLY A 24 11.76 14.34 -16.41
C GLY A 24 11.84 14.42 -14.89
N PHE A 25 10.82 13.98 -14.14
CA PHE A 25 10.90 13.95 -12.67
C PHE A 25 12.07 13.07 -12.21
N THR A 26 12.96 13.67 -11.47
CA THR A 26 14.30 13.15 -11.20
C THR A 26 14.37 12.30 -9.94
N LYS A 27 15.44 11.57 -9.79
CA LYS A 27 15.75 10.83 -8.56
C LYS A 27 15.92 11.77 -7.36
N GLY A 28 16.44 12.97 -7.56
CA GLY A 28 16.56 14.00 -6.53
C GLY A 28 15.19 14.42 -6.01
N GLU A 29 14.22 14.63 -6.89
CA GLU A 29 12.85 14.97 -6.53
C GLU A 29 12.12 13.81 -5.81
N VAL A 30 12.37 12.56 -6.20
CA VAL A 30 11.86 11.39 -5.46
C VAL A 30 12.42 11.35 -4.04
N ILE A 31 13.72 11.60 -3.88
CA ILE A 31 14.37 11.65 -2.57
C ILE A 31 13.81 12.79 -1.72
N ASP A 32 13.62 13.98 -2.31
CA ASP A 32 13.04 15.15 -1.63
C ASP A 32 11.61 14.85 -1.16
N TYR A 33 10.78 14.26 -2.03
CA TYR A 33 9.44 13.85 -1.65
C TYR A 33 9.42 12.92 -0.43
N TYR A 34 10.20 11.83 -0.47
CA TYR A 34 10.25 10.87 0.64
C TYR A 34 10.85 11.45 1.92
N ALA A 35 11.76 12.41 1.82
CA ALA A 35 12.29 13.12 2.97
C ALA A 35 11.23 14.02 3.62
N ARG A 36 10.42 14.72 2.83
CA ARG A 36 9.40 15.67 3.30
C ARG A 36 8.14 14.98 3.81
N ILE A 37 7.72 13.89 3.18
CA ILE A 37 6.53 13.14 3.60
C ILE A 37 6.79 12.18 4.79
N ALA A 38 8.05 12.06 5.20
CA ALA A 38 8.48 11.02 6.14
C ALA A 38 7.70 11.02 7.45
N ASP A 39 7.48 12.17 8.07
CA ASP A 39 6.81 12.27 9.37
C ASP A 39 5.37 11.76 9.30
N THR A 40 4.69 12.00 8.17
CA THR A 40 3.32 11.51 7.93
C THR A 40 3.31 10.04 7.50
N MET A 41 4.26 9.60 6.66
CA MET A 41 4.25 8.26 6.10
C MET A 41 4.80 7.20 7.07
N LEU A 42 5.83 7.53 7.87
CA LEU A 42 6.50 6.56 8.74
C LEU A 42 5.55 5.80 9.68
N PRO A 43 4.56 6.42 10.34
CA PRO A 43 3.61 5.69 11.18
C PRO A 43 2.89 4.55 10.45
N HIS A 44 2.65 4.68 9.14
CA HIS A 44 1.93 3.68 8.33
C HIS A 44 2.80 2.54 7.81
N VAL A 45 4.12 2.72 7.77
CA VAL A 45 5.09 1.71 7.28
C VAL A 45 5.99 1.14 8.38
N ARG A 46 6.06 1.84 9.53
CA ARG A 46 6.81 1.40 10.69
C ARG A 46 6.32 0.04 11.16
N ASP A 47 7.26 -0.78 11.66
CA ASP A 47 6.96 -2.11 12.19
C ASP A 47 6.28 -3.06 11.19
N ARG A 48 6.54 -2.87 9.88
CA ARG A 48 6.00 -3.73 8.81
C ARG A 48 7.10 -4.23 7.88
N ALA A 49 6.93 -5.45 7.39
CA ALA A 49 7.82 -6.09 6.42
C ALA A 49 7.67 -5.42 5.05
N LEU A 50 8.66 -4.62 4.65
CA LEU A 50 8.56 -3.74 3.48
C LEU A 50 8.92 -4.47 2.19
N THR A 51 8.01 -4.51 1.24
CA THR A 51 8.27 -4.89 -0.15
C THR A 51 8.41 -3.63 -0.99
N ARG A 52 9.43 -3.58 -1.83
CA ARG A 52 9.75 -2.41 -2.65
C ARG A 52 9.58 -2.76 -4.13
N LEU A 53 8.93 -1.89 -4.89
CA LEU A 53 9.00 -1.96 -6.35
C LEU A 53 10.01 -0.93 -6.84
N ARG A 54 11.10 -1.43 -7.42
CA ARG A 54 12.25 -0.63 -7.83
C ARG A 54 12.27 -0.40 -9.33
N PHE A 55 12.74 0.80 -9.70
CA PHE A 55 12.89 1.25 -11.09
C PHE A 55 14.30 1.81 -11.33
N PRO A 56 15.35 0.98 -11.27
CA PRO A 56 16.74 1.49 -11.41
C PRO A 56 16.99 2.18 -12.76
N GLY A 57 16.28 1.76 -13.81
CA GLY A 57 16.30 2.37 -15.13
C GLY A 57 15.41 3.61 -15.30
N GLY A 58 14.55 3.87 -14.33
CA GLY A 58 13.40 4.77 -14.44
C GLY A 58 12.16 4.04 -14.92
N VAL A 59 11.03 4.73 -14.89
CA VAL A 59 9.73 4.25 -15.39
C VAL A 59 9.72 4.38 -16.91
N PRO A 60 9.46 3.30 -17.67
CA PRO A 60 9.39 3.37 -19.13
C PRO A 60 8.23 4.26 -19.61
N ALA A 61 8.43 4.95 -20.71
CA ALA A 61 7.35 5.67 -21.39
C ALA A 61 6.22 4.69 -21.78
N GLY A 62 4.98 5.14 -21.64
CA GLY A 62 3.81 4.29 -21.92
C GLY A 62 3.45 3.29 -20.82
N THR A 63 4.10 3.34 -19.66
CA THR A 63 3.68 2.56 -18.48
C THR A 63 2.33 3.08 -17.99
N VAL A 64 1.26 2.41 -18.41
CA VAL A 64 -0.12 2.68 -17.97
C VAL A 64 -0.63 1.53 -17.11
N ALA A 65 -1.60 1.81 -16.25
CA ALA A 65 -2.33 0.73 -15.60
C ALA A 65 -3.06 -0.07 -16.70
N PRO A 66 -2.91 -1.42 -16.74
CA PRO A 66 -3.63 -2.20 -17.74
C PRO A 66 -5.14 -2.07 -17.54
N ASP A 67 -5.84 -2.05 -18.63
CA ASP A 67 -7.32 -1.96 -18.67
C ASP A 67 -7.99 -3.31 -18.36
N THR A 68 -7.27 -4.24 -17.77
CA THR A 68 -7.66 -5.66 -17.76
C THR A 68 -8.08 -6.21 -16.40
N GLY A 69 -8.19 -5.40 -15.33
CA GLY A 69 -8.62 -5.92 -14.01
C GLY A 69 -7.82 -7.14 -13.51
N GLY A 70 -6.57 -7.29 -13.95
CA GLY A 70 -5.67 -8.38 -13.61
C GLY A 70 -4.34 -7.86 -13.06
N THR A 71 -3.44 -8.78 -12.68
CA THR A 71 -2.07 -8.44 -12.27
C THR A 71 -1.41 -7.61 -13.38
N THR A 72 -1.10 -6.35 -13.07
CA THR A 72 -0.33 -5.49 -13.98
C THR A 72 1.03 -6.12 -14.23
N PRO A 73 1.41 -6.44 -15.48
CA PRO A 73 2.77 -6.85 -15.75
C PRO A 73 3.74 -5.76 -15.26
N LEU A 74 4.83 -6.18 -14.65
CA LEU A 74 5.86 -5.24 -14.25
C LEU A 74 6.42 -4.51 -15.46
N ALA A 75 6.65 -3.21 -15.31
CA ALA A 75 7.33 -2.43 -16.34
C ALA A 75 8.73 -3.02 -16.61
N PRO A 76 9.19 -3.07 -17.87
CA PRO A 76 10.52 -3.57 -18.20
C PRO A 76 11.61 -2.92 -17.34
N GLY A 77 12.48 -3.75 -16.73
CA GLY A 77 13.55 -3.26 -15.85
C GLY A 77 13.13 -2.89 -14.44
N SER A 78 11.85 -3.02 -14.10
CA SER A 78 11.38 -2.93 -12.71
C SER A 78 11.25 -4.31 -12.08
N PHE A 79 11.35 -4.38 -10.76
CA PHE A 79 11.20 -5.64 -10.02
C PHE A 79 10.76 -5.41 -8.59
N TYR A 80 9.99 -6.36 -8.07
CA TYR A 80 9.73 -6.44 -6.65
C TYR A 80 10.96 -6.95 -5.90
N GLU A 81 11.30 -6.25 -4.81
CA GLU A 81 12.41 -6.62 -3.94
C GLU A 81 11.91 -6.75 -2.50
N LYS A 82 11.84 -7.99 -2.01
CA LYS A 82 11.48 -8.31 -0.63
C LYS A 82 12.73 -8.34 0.26
N ASN A 83 13.78 -9.06 -0.18
CA ASN A 83 15.02 -9.14 0.58
C ASN A 83 15.77 -7.81 0.68
N ALA A 84 16.38 -7.56 1.83
CA ALA A 84 17.33 -6.48 1.99
C ALA A 84 18.48 -6.65 0.97
N PRO A 85 18.80 -5.62 0.17
CA PRO A 85 19.85 -5.74 -0.84
C PRO A 85 21.24 -5.88 -0.19
N VAL A 86 22.16 -6.50 -0.92
CA VAL A 86 23.57 -6.55 -0.52
C VAL A 86 24.09 -5.12 -0.30
N GLY A 87 24.79 -4.91 0.81
CA GLY A 87 25.30 -3.59 1.21
C GLY A 87 24.25 -2.72 1.94
N THR A 88 23.15 -3.29 2.40
CA THR A 88 22.22 -2.61 3.31
C THR A 88 23.00 -2.08 4.53
N PRO A 89 22.89 -0.77 4.83
CA PRO A 89 23.60 -0.20 5.98
C PRO A 89 23.20 -0.87 7.29
N ALA A 90 24.15 -1.05 8.21
CA ALA A 90 23.91 -1.71 9.49
C ALA A 90 22.87 -1.02 10.38
N TRP A 91 22.61 0.26 10.15
CA TRP A 91 21.60 1.03 10.88
C TRP A 91 20.17 0.84 10.33
N VAL A 92 20.01 0.26 9.14
CA VAL A 92 18.68 -0.08 8.61
C VAL A 92 18.19 -1.34 9.33
N ARG A 93 17.06 -1.21 10.03
CA ARG A 93 16.42 -2.36 10.67
C ARG A 93 16.01 -3.39 9.63
N ARG A 94 16.26 -4.65 9.93
CA ARG A 94 15.85 -5.80 9.13
C ARG A 94 15.16 -6.82 10.01
N GLN A 95 14.23 -7.58 9.42
CA GLN A 95 13.55 -8.68 10.09
C GLN A 95 13.49 -9.90 9.16
N PRO A 96 14.14 -10.99 9.52
CA PRO A 96 13.97 -12.24 8.80
C PRO A 96 12.57 -12.82 9.08
N VAL A 97 11.86 -13.16 8.02
CA VAL A 97 10.51 -13.76 8.07
C VAL A 97 10.51 -15.03 7.22
N ARG A 98 10.03 -16.12 7.79
CA ARG A 98 9.83 -17.40 7.08
C ARG A 98 8.55 -17.34 6.29
N THR A 99 8.65 -17.65 5.01
CA THR A 99 7.54 -17.71 4.05
C THR A 99 7.55 -19.08 3.35
N SER A 100 6.56 -19.34 2.50
CA SER A 100 6.56 -20.53 1.63
C SER A 100 7.72 -20.55 0.63
N GLU A 101 8.33 -19.39 0.34
CA GLU A 101 9.48 -19.24 -0.58
C GLU A 101 10.83 -19.35 0.15
N GLY A 102 10.83 -19.54 1.49
CA GLY A 102 12.01 -19.56 2.35
C GLY A 102 12.06 -18.38 3.30
N VAL A 103 13.23 -18.12 3.89
CA VAL A 103 13.44 -16.98 4.79
C VAL A 103 13.79 -15.74 3.97
N ILE A 104 13.01 -14.68 4.13
CA ILE A 104 13.21 -13.38 3.50
C ILE A 104 13.64 -12.39 4.57
N ASP A 105 14.76 -11.70 4.36
CA ASP A 105 15.25 -10.66 5.27
C ASP A 105 14.68 -9.30 4.87
N TYR A 106 13.53 -8.94 5.44
CA TYR A 106 12.82 -7.71 5.08
C TYR A 106 13.48 -6.46 5.64
N VAL A 107 13.49 -5.39 4.86
CA VAL A 107 13.76 -4.02 5.36
C VAL A 107 12.56 -3.53 6.15
N VAL A 108 12.82 -2.85 7.26
CA VAL A 108 11.81 -2.16 8.08
C VAL A 108 12.14 -0.67 8.11
N ALA A 109 11.20 0.18 7.68
CA ALA A 109 11.39 1.63 7.66
C ALA A 109 10.91 2.25 8.98
N GLU A 110 11.85 2.72 9.81
CA GLU A 110 11.55 3.32 11.11
C GLU A 110 11.98 4.79 11.22
N GLU A 111 12.77 5.26 10.27
CA GLU A 111 13.31 6.62 10.29
C GLU A 111 13.39 7.20 8.87
N THR A 112 13.35 8.53 8.76
CA THR A 112 13.42 9.26 7.50
C THR A 112 14.64 8.85 6.66
N ALA A 113 15.77 8.58 7.30
CA ALA A 113 16.98 8.14 6.62
C ALA A 113 16.76 6.82 5.85
N THR A 114 15.93 5.91 6.35
CA THR A 114 15.60 4.67 5.63
C THR A 114 14.79 4.95 4.38
N LEU A 115 13.79 5.84 4.43
CA LEU A 115 13.00 6.22 3.24
C LEU A 115 13.88 6.90 2.18
N VAL A 116 14.76 7.82 2.58
CA VAL A 116 15.71 8.48 1.70
C VAL A 116 16.71 7.47 1.07
N TRP A 117 17.18 6.51 1.85
CA TRP A 117 18.04 5.45 1.36
C TRP A 117 17.32 4.57 0.33
N LEU A 118 16.07 4.20 0.58
CA LEU A 118 15.24 3.42 -0.36
C LEU A 118 14.99 4.21 -1.66
N ALA A 119 14.65 5.49 -1.55
CA ALA A 119 14.47 6.38 -2.71
C ALA A 119 15.78 6.48 -3.55
N ASN A 120 16.95 6.55 -2.89
CA ASN A 120 18.22 6.52 -3.57
C ASN A 120 18.49 5.20 -4.32
N LEU A 121 17.88 4.10 -3.92
CA LEU A 121 17.86 2.82 -4.64
C LEU A 121 16.82 2.76 -5.77
N ALA A 122 16.12 3.88 -6.04
CA ALA A 122 14.98 3.97 -6.96
C ALA A 122 13.83 3.03 -6.58
N ALA A 123 13.60 2.81 -5.29
CA ALA A 123 12.38 2.20 -4.77
C ALA A 123 11.27 3.25 -4.83
N LEU A 124 10.48 3.23 -5.90
CA LEU A 124 9.38 4.19 -6.09
C LEU A 124 8.15 3.78 -5.29
N GLU A 125 7.80 2.48 -5.29
CA GLU A 125 6.64 2.00 -4.55
C GLU A 125 7.08 1.24 -3.29
N LEU A 126 6.45 1.59 -2.17
CA LEU A 126 6.61 0.93 -0.89
C LEU A 126 5.30 0.22 -0.54
N HIS A 127 5.37 -1.09 -0.37
CA HIS A 127 4.23 -1.95 -0.08
C HIS A 127 4.41 -2.60 1.28
N VAL A 128 3.33 -2.72 2.03
CA VAL A 128 3.35 -3.30 3.38
C VAL A 128 2.20 -4.29 3.59
N PRO A 129 2.40 -5.33 4.43
CA PRO A 129 1.32 -6.22 4.83
C PRO A 129 0.36 -5.54 5.80
N GLN A 130 -0.79 -6.19 6.06
CA GLN A 130 -1.77 -5.69 7.02
C GLN A 130 -1.41 -6.04 8.47
N TRP A 131 -0.47 -6.96 8.69
CA TRP A 131 0.05 -7.37 10.00
C TRP A 131 1.29 -6.55 10.41
N THR A 132 1.62 -6.57 11.71
CA THR A 132 2.78 -5.90 12.30
C THR A 132 3.80 -6.90 12.82
N LEU A 133 5.07 -6.53 12.77
CA LEU A 133 6.18 -7.38 13.22
C LEU A 133 6.16 -7.60 14.74
N SER A 134 5.85 -6.54 15.49
CA SER A 134 5.87 -6.57 16.97
C SER A 134 4.73 -7.39 17.58
N SER A 135 3.67 -7.67 16.84
CA SER A 135 2.57 -8.51 17.28
C SER A 135 2.93 -10.01 17.26
N GLY A 136 3.93 -10.40 16.47
CA GLY A 136 4.45 -11.76 16.44
C GLY A 136 5.66 -11.96 17.36
N ARG A 137 5.98 -13.20 17.68
CA ARG A 137 7.16 -13.55 18.46
C ARG A 137 8.16 -14.33 17.62
N PRO A 138 9.35 -13.75 17.34
CA PRO A 138 10.39 -14.47 16.62
C PRO A 138 10.87 -15.71 17.37
N GLY A 139 11.12 -16.79 16.64
CA GLY A 139 11.74 -18.00 17.15
C GLY A 139 13.21 -17.81 17.56
N PRO A 140 13.90 -18.88 18.04
CA PRO A 140 15.25 -18.81 18.61
C PRO A 140 16.31 -18.19 17.69
N ALA A 141 16.14 -18.27 16.37
CA ALA A 141 17.04 -17.67 15.39
C ALA A 141 16.67 -16.22 15.04
N GLY A 142 15.70 -15.60 15.73
CA GLY A 142 15.20 -14.27 15.41
C GLY A 142 14.32 -14.23 14.16
N VAL A 143 13.91 -15.39 13.63
CA VAL A 143 13.06 -15.51 12.46
C VAL A 143 11.60 -15.51 12.90
N LEU A 144 10.81 -14.62 12.31
CA LEU A 144 9.36 -14.58 12.48
C LEU A 144 8.70 -15.51 11.46
N ASP A 145 7.72 -16.29 11.87
CA ASP A 145 6.97 -17.14 10.96
C ASP A 145 5.69 -16.42 10.48
N LEU A 146 5.42 -16.43 9.16
CA LEU A 146 4.16 -15.92 8.63
C LEU A 146 3.00 -16.78 9.10
N PRO A 147 1.80 -16.18 9.33
CA PRO A 147 0.59 -16.92 9.61
C PRO A 147 0.32 -17.98 8.53
N GLY A 148 0.10 -19.21 8.98
CA GLY A 148 -0.36 -20.33 8.15
C GLY A 148 -1.85 -20.62 8.36
N ASP A 149 -2.31 -21.75 7.80
CA ASP A 149 -3.68 -22.21 8.00
C ASP A 149 -3.94 -22.60 9.46
N GLU A 150 -2.95 -23.24 10.10
CA GLU A 150 -3.00 -23.58 11.52
C GLU A 150 -2.59 -22.40 12.40
N PRO A 151 -3.41 -22.01 13.39
CA PRO A 151 -3.07 -20.91 14.29
C PRO A 151 -1.86 -21.23 15.15
N THR A 152 -0.95 -20.28 15.27
CA THR A 152 0.15 -20.34 16.21
C THR A 152 0.11 -19.14 17.15
N PRO A 153 0.45 -19.30 18.46
CA PRO A 153 0.40 -18.19 19.40
C PRO A 153 1.45 -17.11 19.14
N ASP A 154 2.42 -17.40 18.28
CA ASP A 154 3.56 -16.54 17.98
C ASP A 154 3.47 -15.86 16.59
N GLU A 155 2.38 -16.10 15.86
CA GLU A 155 2.19 -15.50 14.52
C GLU A 155 1.92 -13.98 14.59
N PRO A 156 2.40 -13.20 13.62
CA PRO A 156 2.07 -11.78 13.55
C PRO A 156 0.59 -11.56 13.22
N LEU A 157 -0.02 -10.58 13.90
CA LEU A 157 -1.44 -10.26 13.79
C LEU A 157 -1.67 -9.05 12.87
N ALA A 158 -2.74 -9.10 12.09
CA ALA A 158 -3.24 -7.95 11.35
C ALA A 158 -3.88 -6.95 12.33
N ASN A 159 -3.58 -5.67 12.13
CA ASN A 159 -4.17 -4.56 12.87
C ASN A 159 -4.96 -3.60 11.97
N ARG A 160 -5.14 -3.98 10.70
CA ARG A 160 -6.00 -3.31 9.73
C ARG A 160 -6.47 -4.30 8.68
N VAL A 161 -7.58 -3.97 8.03
CA VAL A 161 -8.08 -4.63 6.83
C VAL A 161 -8.00 -3.70 5.64
N VAL A 162 -7.99 -4.28 4.43
CA VAL A 162 -8.03 -3.52 3.18
C VAL A 162 -9.05 -4.10 2.22
N VAL A 163 -9.95 -3.27 1.75
CA VAL A 163 -10.86 -3.57 0.65
C VAL A 163 -10.30 -2.94 -0.61
N ASP A 164 -9.61 -3.72 -1.43
CA ASP A 164 -8.99 -3.26 -2.67
C ASP A 164 -10.00 -3.34 -3.82
N LEU A 165 -10.39 -2.19 -4.35
CA LEU A 165 -11.44 -2.06 -5.36
C LEU A 165 -10.84 -1.97 -6.75
N ASP A 166 -10.84 -3.10 -7.45
CA ASP A 166 -10.31 -3.24 -8.79
C ASP A 166 -11.40 -3.01 -9.86
N PRO A 167 -11.35 -1.90 -10.60
CA PRO A 167 -12.27 -1.66 -11.70
C PRO A 167 -11.98 -2.59 -12.87
N GLY A 168 -13.02 -3.25 -13.37
CA GLY A 168 -12.95 -4.06 -14.59
C GLY A 168 -12.79 -3.21 -15.85
N ALA A 169 -12.54 -3.86 -16.99
CA ALA A 169 -12.41 -3.17 -18.26
C ALA A 169 -13.62 -2.29 -18.58
N GLY A 170 -13.38 -1.04 -18.99
CA GLY A 170 -14.39 -0.03 -19.27
C GLY A 170 -14.84 0.78 -18.04
N MET A 171 -14.25 0.55 -16.89
CA MET A 171 -14.46 1.34 -15.68
C MET A 171 -13.21 2.16 -15.33
N ASP A 172 -13.38 3.19 -14.52
CA ASP A 172 -12.31 4.08 -14.09
C ASP A 172 -12.29 4.30 -12.56
N VAL A 173 -11.52 5.27 -12.12
CA VAL A 173 -11.38 5.62 -10.70
C VAL A 173 -12.68 6.20 -10.12
N LEU A 174 -13.54 6.82 -10.90
CA LEU A 174 -14.84 7.34 -10.43
C LEU A 174 -15.80 6.19 -10.09
N ASP A 175 -15.74 5.09 -10.86
CA ASP A 175 -16.51 3.89 -10.52
C ASP A 175 -15.97 3.23 -9.24
N SER A 176 -14.63 3.21 -9.07
CA SER A 176 -14.00 2.74 -7.84
C SER A 176 -14.36 3.63 -6.64
N ALA A 177 -14.46 4.96 -6.83
CA ALA A 177 -14.90 5.89 -5.80
C ALA A 177 -16.36 5.65 -5.37
N ARG A 178 -17.27 5.42 -6.33
CA ARG A 178 -18.67 5.03 -6.04
C ARG A 178 -18.74 3.71 -5.27
N ALA A 179 -17.92 2.73 -5.66
CA ALA A 179 -17.84 1.46 -4.96
C ALA A 179 -17.32 1.63 -3.52
N ALA A 180 -16.31 2.50 -3.33
CA ALA A 180 -15.74 2.80 -2.01
C ALA A 180 -16.78 3.38 -1.06
N LEU A 181 -17.64 4.29 -1.51
CA LEU A 181 -18.73 4.84 -0.71
C LEU A 181 -19.72 3.76 -0.24
N LEU A 182 -20.05 2.79 -1.11
CA LEU A 182 -20.94 1.69 -0.78
C LEU A 182 -20.29 0.73 0.23
N VAL A 183 -19.03 0.37 0.00
CA VAL A 183 -18.26 -0.51 0.89
C VAL A 183 -18.05 0.15 2.25
N ALA A 184 -17.76 1.45 2.28
CA ALA A 184 -17.60 2.18 3.53
C ALA A 184 -18.86 2.17 4.40
N ALA A 185 -20.06 2.26 3.78
CA ALA A 185 -21.31 2.19 4.49
C ALA A 185 -21.51 0.82 5.18
N GLU A 186 -21.15 -0.28 4.51
CA GLU A 186 -21.19 -1.63 5.10
C GLU A 186 -20.16 -1.77 6.24
N MET A 187 -18.91 -1.33 6.01
CA MET A 187 -17.85 -1.37 7.03
C MET A 187 -18.23 -0.55 8.27
N ALA A 188 -18.83 0.63 8.07
CA ALA A 188 -19.32 1.46 9.17
C ALA A 188 -20.52 0.81 9.91
N GLY A 189 -21.40 0.12 9.19
CA GLY A 189 -22.46 -0.72 9.77
C GLY A 189 -21.93 -1.85 10.63
N ASP A 190 -20.75 -2.37 10.32
CA ASP A 190 -20.01 -3.36 11.09
C ASP A 190 -19.22 -2.75 12.26
N GLY A 191 -19.29 -1.42 12.48
CA GLY A 191 -18.63 -0.70 13.57
C GLY A 191 -17.17 -0.32 13.29
N LEU A 192 -16.70 -0.48 12.05
CA LEU A 192 -15.36 -0.06 11.65
C LEU A 192 -15.34 1.42 11.23
N ILE A 193 -14.17 2.05 11.28
CA ILE A 193 -13.94 3.41 10.77
C ILE A 193 -13.23 3.30 9.41
N PRO A 194 -13.96 3.43 8.28
CA PRO A 194 -13.36 3.28 6.96
C PRO A 194 -12.55 4.52 6.56
N VAL A 195 -11.37 4.29 6.00
CA VAL A 195 -10.43 5.32 5.52
C VAL A 195 -10.16 5.10 4.04
N PRO A 196 -10.53 6.05 3.17
CA PRO A 196 -10.35 5.91 1.73
C PRO A 196 -8.97 6.35 1.28
N GLN A 197 -8.42 5.64 0.29
CA GLN A 197 -7.16 5.95 -0.36
C GLN A 197 -7.27 5.73 -1.86
N THR A 198 -6.88 6.69 -2.68
CA THR A 198 -6.67 6.44 -4.12
C THR A 198 -5.40 5.61 -4.30
N SER A 199 -5.42 4.64 -5.19
CA SER A 199 -4.24 3.81 -5.47
C SER A 199 -3.14 4.54 -6.25
N GLY A 200 -3.36 5.82 -6.60
CA GLY A 200 -2.51 6.57 -7.53
C GLY A 200 -2.58 6.03 -8.97
N SER A 201 -3.60 5.25 -9.30
CA SER A 201 -3.88 4.67 -10.62
C SER A 201 -5.39 4.70 -10.88
N LYS A 202 -6.03 3.55 -11.12
CA LYS A 202 -7.49 3.45 -11.40
C LYS A 202 -8.31 2.97 -10.20
N GLY A 203 -7.67 2.38 -9.19
CA GLY A 203 -8.34 1.80 -8.04
C GLY A 203 -8.48 2.75 -6.87
N VAL A 204 -9.39 2.41 -5.98
CA VAL A 204 -9.54 2.97 -4.64
C VAL A 204 -9.44 1.85 -3.64
N GLN A 205 -8.77 2.09 -2.54
CA GLN A 205 -8.67 1.17 -1.41
C GLN A 205 -9.42 1.77 -0.22
N VAL A 206 -10.19 0.94 0.47
CA VAL A 206 -10.83 1.33 1.72
C VAL A 206 -10.20 0.51 2.83
N TYR A 207 -9.49 1.19 3.71
CA TYR A 207 -8.88 0.58 4.88
C TYR A 207 -9.74 0.78 6.13
N ALA A 208 -9.54 -0.05 7.13
CA ALA A 208 -9.96 0.25 8.50
C ALA A 208 -8.95 -0.33 9.49
N ALA A 209 -8.67 0.39 10.57
CA ALA A 209 -7.98 -0.17 11.72
C ALA A 209 -8.89 -1.21 12.39
N ILE A 210 -8.28 -2.30 12.87
CA ILE A 210 -8.97 -3.35 13.62
C ILE A 210 -8.17 -3.71 14.88
N ALA A 211 -8.85 -4.17 15.91
CA ALA A 211 -8.19 -4.87 17.00
C ALA A 211 -7.36 -6.03 16.44
N PRO A 212 -6.18 -6.33 17.03
CA PRO A 212 -5.29 -7.36 16.49
C PRO A 212 -6.03 -8.68 16.24
N ALA A 213 -6.00 -9.15 14.99
CA ALA A 213 -6.67 -10.36 14.53
C ALA A 213 -5.73 -11.20 13.66
N ARG A 214 -6.00 -12.48 13.50
CA ARG A 214 -5.27 -13.33 12.58
C ARG A 214 -5.53 -12.91 11.13
N ALA A 215 -4.52 -12.97 10.28
CA ALA A 215 -4.68 -12.66 8.85
C ALA A 215 -5.78 -13.48 8.16
N PRO A 216 -5.99 -14.79 8.44
CA PRO A 216 -7.14 -15.53 7.91
C PRO A 216 -8.50 -14.97 8.31
N ASP A 217 -8.63 -14.38 9.51
CA ASP A 217 -9.90 -13.80 9.98
C ASP A 217 -10.17 -12.47 9.25
N ALA A 218 -9.14 -11.64 9.07
CA ALA A 218 -9.21 -10.42 8.26
C ALA A 218 -9.60 -10.74 6.80
N TRP A 219 -8.94 -11.72 6.20
CA TRP A 219 -9.28 -12.20 4.87
C TRP A 219 -10.72 -12.71 4.77
N ALA A 220 -11.17 -13.48 5.75
CA ALA A 220 -12.54 -14.02 5.77
C ALA A 220 -13.59 -12.90 5.86
N TYR A 221 -13.32 -11.85 6.64
CA TYR A 221 -14.16 -10.66 6.72
C TYR A 221 -14.33 -10.00 5.35
N VAL A 222 -13.23 -9.63 4.69
CA VAL A 222 -13.28 -8.93 3.39
C VAL A 222 -13.89 -9.84 2.30
N LYS A 223 -13.65 -11.16 2.36
CA LYS A 223 -14.29 -12.13 1.47
C LYS A 223 -15.82 -12.16 1.63
N ARG A 224 -16.32 -12.13 2.88
CA ARG A 224 -17.77 -12.05 3.14
C ARG A 224 -18.35 -10.73 2.62
N LEU A 225 -17.65 -9.63 2.84
CA LEU A 225 -18.04 -8.32 2.32
C LEU A 225 -18.14 -8.33 0.79
N ASN A 226 -17.14 -8.89 0.08
CA ASN A 226 -17.20 -9.06 -1.37
C ASN A 226 -18.44 -9.86 -1.82
N ALA A 227 -18.75 -10.97 -1.15
CA ALA A 227 -19.91 -11.78 -1.47
C ALA A 227 -21.23 -11.02 -1.22
N ALA A 228 -21.32 -10.25 -0.13
CA ALA A 228 -22.47 -9.42 0.19
C ALA A 228 -22.68 -8.32 -0.86
N MET A 229 -21.62 -7.59 -1.24
CA MET A 229 -21.67 -6.54 -2.27
C MET A 229 -22.12 -7.10 -3.63
N ALA A 230 -21.53 -8.22 -4.06
CA ALA A 230 -21.88 -8.87 -5.32
C ALA A 230 -23.31 -9.42 -5.33
N LYS A 231 -23.85 -9.85 -4.18
CA LYS A 231 -25.25 -10.28 -4.04
C LYS A 231 -26.22 -9.10 -4.05
N ALA A 232 -25.87 -8.01 -3.34
CA ALA A 232 -26.75 -6.85 -3.22
C ALA A 232 -26.83 -6.02 -4.51
N ARG A 233 -25.72 -5.96 -5.29
CA ARG A 233 -25.59 -5.13 -6.50
C ARG A 233 -24.83 -5.88 -7.60
N PRO A 234 -25.37 -6.97 -8.15
CA PRO A 234 -24.69 -7.83 -9.12
C PRO A 234 -24.39 -7.15 -10.45
N GLU A 235 -25.07 -6.04 -10.76
CA GLU A 235 -24.82 -5.19 -11.93
C GLU A 235 -23.53 -4.36 -11.78
N PHE A 236 -23.10 -4.08 -10.56
CA PHE A 236 -21.98 -3.21 -10.26
C PHE A 236 -20.79 -3.95 -9.63
N PHE A 237 -21.02 -4.96 -8.80
CA PHE A 237 -19.98 -5.77 -8.18
C PHE A 237 -19.95 -7.20 -8.73
N VAL A 238 -18.76 -7.84 -8.68
CA VAL A 238 -18.58 -9.22 -9.08
C VAL A 238 -17.74 -9.98 -8.05
N ALA A 239 -18.18 -11.16 -7.64
CA ALA A 239 -17.44 -12.00 -6.70
C ALA A 239 -16.34 -12.86 -7.39
N SER A 240 -16.32 -12.88 -8.71
CA SER A 240 -15.42 -13.76 -9.50
C SER A 240 -14.09 -13.08 -9.84
N MET A 241 -13.00 -13.82 -9.73
CA MET A 241 -11.68 -13.40 -10.19
C MET A 241 -11.52 -13.43 -11.72
N SER A 242 -12.47 -14.02 -12.46
CA SER A 242 -12.41 -14.10 -13.92
C SER A 242 -12.43 -12.74 -14.59
N ILE A 243 -11.40 -12.41 -15.39
CA ILE A 243 -11.28 -11.15 -16.14
C ILE A 243 -12.51 -10.89 -17.01
N GLN A 244 -13.07 -11.93 -17.63
CA GLN A 244 -14.27 -11.79 -18.48
C GLN A 244 -15.48 -11.36 -17.68
N GLN A 245 -15.65 -11.86 -16.46
CA GLN A 245 -16.77 -11.52 -15.59
C GLN A 245 -16.62 -10.16 -14.91
N ARG A 246 -15.41 -9.60 -14.85
CA ARG A 246 -15.13 -8.28 -14.27
C ARG A 246 -15.46 -7.11 -15.20
N ARG A 247 -15.67 -7.35 -16.51
CA ARG A 247 -15.96 -6.27 -17.45
C ARG A 247 -17.17 -5.46 -17.02
N GLY A 248 -16.99 -4.14 -16.86
CA GLY A 248 -18.02 -3.21 -16.39
C GLY A 248 -18.47 -3.43 -14.96
N ARG A 249 -17.65 -4.09 -14.11
CA ARG A 249 -17.93 -4.34 -12.70
C ARG A 249 -16.70 -4.14 -11.85
N ILE A 250 -16.91 -3.82 -10.57
CA ILE A 250 -15.86 -3.75 -9.55
C ILE A 250 -15.67 -5.13 -8.93
N TYR A 251 -14.42 -5.55 -8.82
CA TYR A 251 -14.01 -6.70 -8.02
C TYR A 251 -13.38 -6.22 -6.72
N VAL A 252 -13.83 -6.77 -5.60
CA VAL A 252 -13.18 -6.58 -4.30
C VAL A 252 -12.09 -7.64 -4.15
N ASP A 253 -10.82 -7.24 -4.24
CA ASP A 253 -9.70 -8.18 -4.08
C ASP A 253 -9.40 -8.41 -2.59
N TYR A 254 -10.11 -9.36 -2.01
CA TYR A 254 -9.94 -9.79 -0.63
C TYR A 254 -8.63 -10.57 -0.36
N ASN A 255 -7.89 -10.96 -1.41
CA ASN A 255 -6.63 -11.66 -1.23
C ASN A 255 -5.51 -10.75 -0.70
N GLN A 256 -5.71 -9.44 -0.71
CA GLN A 256 -4.73 -8.49 -0.17
C GLN A 256 -4.60 -8.57 1.36
N ASP A 257 -5.57 -9.19 2.04
CA ASP A 257 -5.53 -9.45 3.50
C ASP A 257 -4.82 -10.76 3.88
N LEU A 258 -4.42 -11.58 2.90
CA LEU A 258 -3.59 -12.75 3.16
C LEU A 258 -2.21 -12.33 3.71
N ALA A 259 -1.68 -13.09 4.67
CA ALA A 259 -0.40 -12.79 5.30
C ALA A 259 0.79 -12.64 4.32
N ALA A 260 0.79 -13.39 3.22
CA ALA A 260 1.83 -13.32 2.19
C ALA A 260 1.66 -12.15 1.20
N ARG A 261 0.59 -11.37 1.33
CA ARG A 261 0.27 -10.24 0.45
C ARG A 261 0.63 -8.91 1.09
N ASN A 262 0.73 -7.90 0.25
CA ASN A 262 1.00 -6.53 0.67
C ASN A 262 0.30 -5.56 -0.30
N THR A 263 -0.06 -4.40 0.21
CA THR A 263 -0.66 -3.31 -0.57
C THR A 263 0.23 -2.08 -0.54
N ILE A 264 0.01 -1.19 -1.48
CA ILE A 264 0.72 0.08 -1.51
C ILE A 264 0.46 0.85 -0.21
N ALA A 265 1.53 1.30 0.43
CA ALA A 265 1.41 2.08 1.66
C ALA A 265 0.79 3.46 1.39
N PRO A 266 0.05 4.05 2.35
CA PRO A 266 -0.33 5.45 2.29
C PRO A 266 0.87 6.34 2.00
N TYR A 267 0.68 7.33 1.16
CA TYR A 267 1.72 8.29 0.76
C TYR A 267 2.88 7.72 -0.06
N SER A 268 2.82 6.48 -0.50
CA SER A 268 3.85 5.92 -1.39
C SER A 268 3.67 6.40 -2.83
N MET A 269 4.79 6.79 -3.45
CA MET A 269 4.80 7.07 -4.90
C MET A 269 4.45 5.85 -5.72
N ARG A 270 4.06 6.08 -6.97
CA ARG A 270 3.74 5.05 -7.96
C ARG A 270 4.70 5.09 -9.15
N GLY A 271 5.12 3.92 -9.61
CA GLY A 271 5.90 3.76 -10.84
C GLY A 271 5.00 3.75 -12.09
N ARG A 272 4.35 4.88 -12.39
CA ARG A 272 3.50 5.10 -13.57
C ARG A 272 4.17 6.10 -14.50
N ALA A 273 3.63 6.33 -15.70
CA ALA A 273 4.20 7.26 -16.67
C ALA A 273 4.36 8.68 -16.09
N GLU A 274 3.42 9.09 -15.26
CA GLU A 274 3.47 10.33 -14.49
C GLU A 274 3.72 10.04 -13.01
N PRO A 275 4.48 10.87 -12.30
CA PRO A 275 4.66 10.72 -10.86
C PRO A 275 3.32 10.95 -10.16
N SER A 276 2.78 9.89 -9.57
CA SER A 276 1.57 9.92 -8.77
C SER A 276 1.82 9.25 -7.42
N VAL A 277 0.90 9.42 -6.48
CA VAL A 277 1.01 8.95 -5.11
C VAL A 277 -0.26 8.19 -4.73
N ALA A 278 -0.12 7.12 -3.97
CA ALA A 278 -1.22 6.48 -3.27
C ALA A 278 -1.66 7.40 -2.13
N THR A 279 -2.80 8.07 -2.30
CA THR A 279 -3.16 9.24 -1.51
C THR A 279 -4.42 9.00 -0.70
N PRO A 280 -4.34 9.09 0.65
CA PRO A 280 -5.52 9.22 1.49
C PRO A 280 -6.32 10.47 1.12
N VAL A 281 -7.63 10.33 1.03
CA VAL A 281 -8.56 11.39 0.62
C VAL A 281 -9.74 11.45 1.59
N THR A 282 -10.52 12.53 1.54
CA THR A 282 -11.77 12.58 2.31
C THR A 282 -12.91 11.89 1.56
N TRP A 283 -13.98 11.56 2.26
CA TRP A 283 -15.19 10.99 1.65
C TRP A 283 -15.89 12.02 0.76
N GLU A 284 -15.81 13.30 1.11
CA GLU A 284 -16.36 14.42 0.34
C GLU A 284 -15.63 14.55 -1.02
N GLU A 285 -14.32 14.39 -1.04
CA GLU A 285 -13.53 14.40 -2.28
C GLU A 285 -13.92 13.24 -3.19
N LEU A 286 -14.04 12.01 -2.64
CA LEU A 286 -14.49 10.86 -3.43
C LEU A 286 -15.89 11.04 -3.99
N ALA A 287 -16.82 11.54 -3.17
CA ALA A 287 -18.22 11.75 -3.57
C ALA A 287 -18.36 12.90 -4.58
N GLY A 288 -17.52 13.94 -4.47
CA GLY A 288 -17.56 15.13 -5.31
C GLY A 288 -16.76 15.03 -6.60
N ALA A 289 -15.93 13.99 -6.77
CA ALA A 289 -15.12 13.82 -7.97
C ALA A 289 -15.99 13.60 -9.22
N THR A 290 -15.72 14.39 -10.26
CA THR A 290 -16.47 14.37 -11.54
C THR A 290 -15.60 13.94 -12.71
N ARG A 291 -14.28 13.99 -12.56
CA ARG A 291 -13.30 13.59 -13.57
C ARG A 291 -12.25 12.68 -12.92
N PRO A 292 -11.68 11.72 -13.63
CA PRO A 292 -10.61 10.85 -13.12
C PRO A 292 -9.40 11.62 -12.56
N GLU A 293 -9.11 12.79 -13.13
CA GLU A 293 -8.00 13.66 -12.72
C GLU A 293 -8.20 14.24 -11.31
N ASP A 294 -9.45 14.44 -10.87
CA ASP A 294 -9.79 14.96 -9.54
C ASP A 294 -9.32 14.02 -8.41
N LEU A 295 -9.07 12.74 -8.73
CA LEU A 295 -8.58 11.71 -7.81
C LEU A 295 -7.14 11.25 -8.11
N ARG A 296 -6.38 12.05 -8.83
CA ARG A 296 -4.96 11.80 -9.12
C ARG A 296 -4.10 12.90 -8.52
N PHE A 297 -3.19 12.54 -7.67
CA PHE A 297 -2.35 13.47 -6.92
C PHE A 297 -0.88 13.27 -7.25
N SER A 298 -0.21 14.37 -7.60
CA SER A 298 1.25 14.42 -7.74
C SER A 298 1.93 14.46 -6.36
N PRO A 299 3.24 14.23 -6.28
CA PRO A 299 4.00 14.41 -5.04
C PRO A 299 3.83 15.80 -4.41
N THR A 300 3.78 16.86 -5.24
CA THR A 300 3.56 18.24 -4.76
C THR A 300 2.16 18.42 -4.19
N ASP A 301 1.13 17.90 -4.86
CA ASP A 301 -0.25 17.97 -4.35
C ASP A 301 -0.36 17.30 -2.97
N VAL A 302 0.27 16.14 -2.81
CA VAL A 302 0.22 15.40 -1.55
C VAL A 302 0.93 16.14 -0.41
N LEU A 303 2.08 16.76 -0.68
CA LEU A 303 2.76 17.57 0.34
C LEU A 303 1.91 18.77 0.76
N ASN A 304 1.30 19.48 -0.19
CA ASN A 304 0.39 20.59 0.11
C ASN A 304 -0.83 20.14 0.92
N ARG A 305 -1.40 18.96 0.58
CA ARG A 305 -2.54 18.39 1.29
C ARG A 305 -2.21 18.04 2.74
N VAL A 306 -1.02 17.46 2.96
CA VAL A 306 -0.56 17.15 4.33
C VAL A 306 -0.34 18.43 5.13
N ASP A 307 0.18 19.48 4.52
CA ASP A 307 0.33 20.81 5.17
C ASP A 307 -1.02 21.43 5.52
N GLU A 308 -2.06 21.19 4.71
CA GLU A 308 -3.41 21.77 4.91
C GLU A 308 -4.30 20.92 5.84
N HIS A 309 -4.29 19.58 5.65
CA HIS A 309 -5.24 18.68 6.30
C HIS A 309 -4.60 17.73 7.33
N GLY A 310 -3.26 17.70 7.41
CA GLY A 310 -2.56 16.70 8.20
C GLY A 310 -2.64 15.29 7.58
N ASP A 311 -2.54 14.27 8.42
CA ASP A 311 -2.61 12.87 8.02
C ASP A 311 -4.06 12.39 7.89
N LEU A 312 -4.58 12.34 6.67
CA LEU A 312 -5.93 11.82 6.38
C LEU A 312 -6.07 10.30 6.59
N ALA A 313 -4.96 9.59 6.83
CA ALA A 313 -4.99 8.17 7.19
C ALA A 313 -4.77 7.93 8.71
N ALA A 314 -4.83 8.97 9.54
CA ALA A 314 -4.55 8.88 10.98
C ALA A 314 -5.43 7.83 11.69
N ASP A 315 -6.68 7.64 11.26
CA ASP A 315 -7.59 6.63 11.84
C ASP A 315 -7.11 5.18 11.63
N LEU A 316 -6.11 4.94 10.79
CA LEU A 316 -5.45 3.63 10.67
C LEU A 316 -4.46 3.36 11.81
N LEU A 317 -4.19 4.33 12.66
CA LEU A 317 -3.21 4.28 13.75
C LEU A 317 -3.88 4.17 15.14
N LEU A 318 -5.16 3.81 15.21
CA LEU A 318 -5.95 3.71 16.45
C LEU A 318 -5.39 2.68 17.45
N GLY A 319 -4.62 1.70 16.99
CA GLY A 319 -4.00 0.72 17.88
C GLY A 319 -5.05 -0.08 18.68
N GLU A 320 -4.96 -0.01 20.03
CA GLU A 320 -5.87 -0.73 20.93
C GLU A 320 -7.31 -0.18 20.94
N ASP A 321 -7.52 1.06 20.48
CA ASP A 321 -8.85 1.68 20.38
C ASP A 321 -9.62 1.24 19.12
N ALA A 322 -8.99 0.46 18.24
CA ALA A 322 -9.63 -0.05 17.04
C ALA A 322 -10.71 -1.11 17.37
N ALA A 323 -11.80 -1.10 16.60
CA ALA A 323 -12.88 -2.07 16.76
C ALA A 323 -12.44 -3.50 16.41
N ALA A 324 -13.01 -4.49 17.07
CA ALA A 324 -12.83 -5.89 16.67
C ALA A 324 -13.59 -6.18 15.36
N LEU A 325 -13.07 -7.15 14.59
CA LEU A 325 -13.82 -7.65 13.45
C LEU A 325 -15.15 -8.26 13.90
N PRO A 326 -16.25 -8.03 13.15
CA PRO A 326 -17.55 -8.63 13.49
C PRO A 326 -17.47 -10.17 13.42
N SER A 327 -18.05 -10.82 14.42
CA SER A 327 -18.18 -12.27 14.46
C SER A 327 -18.98 -12.72 13.23
N GLY A 328 -18.46 -13.69 12.49
CA GLY A 328 -19.11 -14.21 11.28
C GLY A 328 -20.29 -15.11 11.59
#